data_3981d14eb8a1e2fa8abedec0403fd295
#
_entry.id   3981d14eb8a1e2fa8abedec0403fd295
#
_cell.length_a   1.000
_cell.length_b   1.000
_cell.length_c   1.000
_cell.angle_alpha   90.00
_cell.angle_beta   90.00
_cell.angle_gamma   90.00
#
_symmetry.space_group_name_H-M   'P 1'
#
loop_
_entity.id
_entity.type
_entity.pdbx_description
1 polymer ?
#
loop_
_entity_poly.entity_id
_entity_poly.type
_entity_poly.pdbx_seq_one_letter_code
_entity_poly.pdbx_strand_id
1 'polypeptide(L)'
;MGRSLATTLFVLVLGLGFAADDLSAQTLPSRAAPGAVFLSERAMAHILARHGPESHAAGAGKFAPGMTTPDIRALIAEAVHAGIRRADTDGRPDALYDDRFARPIGTTIQGRPTPRLRVVVAPDGAVITAYPR
;
A
#
# COMPACT_ATOMS: atom_id res chain seq x y z
N MET A 1 -10.38 -72.56 40.08
CA MET A 1 -10.85 -71.62 41.12
C MET A 1 -9.90 -70.51 41.24
N GLY A 2 -10.32 -69.27 40.97
CA GLY A 2 -9.47 -68.11 41.04
C GLY A 2 -10.19 -66.96 40.42
N ARG A 3 -10.99 -66.26 41.20
CA ARG A 3 -11.75 -65.10 40.76
C ARG A 3 -10.82 -63.90 40.75
N SER A 4 -10.49 -63.35 39.56
CA SER A 4 -9.76 -62.15 39.42
C SER A 4 -10.74 -60.98 39.32
N LEU A 5 -10.70 -60.11 40.32
CA LEU A 5 -11.46 -58.87 40.39
C LEU A 5 -10.72 -57.83 39.55
N ALA A 6 -11.32 -57.43 38.43
CA ALA A 6 -10.84 -56.32 37.67
C ALA A 6 -11.36 -55.03 38.31
N THR A 7 -10.47 -54.29 38.91
CA THR A 7 -10.75 -52.93 39.43
C THR A 7 -10.73 -51.92 38.26
N THR A 8 -11.91 -51.50 37.91
CA THR A 8 -12.06 -50.40 36.89
C THR A 8 -11.75 -49.09 37.55
N LEU A 9 -10.61 -48.49 37.19
CA LEU A 9 -10.23 -47.14 37.61
C LEU A 9 -10.94 -46.13 36.71
N PHE A 10 -11.89 -45.43 37.29
CA PHE A 10 -12.60 -44.34 36.62
C PHE A 10 -11.74 -43.07 36.75
N VAL A 11 -11.04 -42.70 35.69
CA VAL A 11 -10.33 -41.44 35.64
C VAL A 11 -11.32 -40.34 35.28
N LEU A 12 -11.67 -39.52 36.26
CA LEU A 12 -12.45 -38.31 36.08
C LEU A 12 -11.54 -37.25 35.50
N VAL A 13 -11.60 -37.00 34.18
CA VAL A 13 -10.95 -35.87 33.55
C VAL A 13 -11.79 -34.63 33.82
N LEU A 14 -11.36 -33.82 34.77
CA LEU A 14 -11.86 -32.46 34.93
C LEU A 14 -11.42 -31.66 33.73
N GLY A 15 -12.34 -31.34 32.85
CA GLY A 15 -12.14 -30.39 31.80
C GLY A 15 -11.94 -28.97 32.38
N LEU A 16 -10.70 -28.54 32.47
CA LEU A 16 -10.39 -27.14 32.63
C LEU A 16 -10.73 -26.45 31.30
N GLY A 17 -11.87 -25.75 31.31
CA GLY A 17 -12.22 -24.83 30.24
C GLY A 17 -11.17 -23.74 30.21
N PHE A 18 -10.26 -23.79 29.24
CA PHE A 18 -9.49 -22.64 28.86
C PHE A 18 -10.45 -21.67 28.19
N ALA A 19 -10.78 -20.60 28.90
CA ALA A 19 -11.32 -19.43 28.27
C ALA A 19 -10.34 -19.03 27.17
N ALA A 20 -10.78 -19.04 25.93
CA ALA A 20 -10.06 -18.44 24.85
C ALA A 20 -9.98 -16.95 25.18
N ASP A 21 -8.85 -16.53 25.73
CA ASP A 21 -8.51 -15.12 25.79
C ASP A 21 -8.53 -14.64 24.34
N ASP A 22 -9.48 -13.77 24.08
CA ASP A 22 -9.59 -12.97 22.87
C ASP A 22 -8.29 -12.17 22.77
N LEU A 23 -7.27 -12.79 22.21
CA LEU A 23 -6.12 -12.10 21.72
C LEU A 23 -6.63 -11.23 20.57
N SER A 24 -7.15 -10.06 20.95
CA SER A 24 -7.33 -8.96 20.03
C SER A 24 -6.06 -8.90 19.20
N ALA A 25 -6.16 -9.36 17.97
CA ALA A 25 -5.07 -9.28 17.03
C ALA A 25 -4.74 -7.79 16.88
N GLN A 26 -3.81 -7.33 17.72
CA GLN A 26 -3.16 -6.06 17.47
C GLN A 26 -2.48 -6.24 16.13
N THR A 27 -3.12 -5.67 15.11
CA THR A 27 -2.54 -5.56 13.79
C THR A 27 -1.32 -4.66 13.96
N LEU A 28 -0.19 -5.28 14.30
CA LEU A 28 1.09 -4.60 14.21
C LEU A 28 1.17 -4.04 12.79
N PRO A 29 1.57 -2.77 12.63
CA PRO A 29 1.77 -2.25 11.30
C PRO A 29 2.69 -3.22 10.58
N SER A 30 2.19 -3.86 9.54
CA SER A 30 2.93 -4.84 8.76
C SER A 30 4.16 -4.11 8.24
N ARG A 31 5.32 -4.39 8.83
CA ARG A 31 6.58 -3.89 8.31
C ARG A 31 6.71 -4.48 6.92
N ALA A 32 6.52 -3.63 5.91
CA ALA A 32 6.66 -4.05 4.52
C ALA A 32 7.97 -4.82 4.36
N ALA A 33 7.91 -5.96 3.67
CA ALA A 33 9.09 -6.75 3.38
C ALA A 33 10.15 -5.85 2.72
N PRO A 34 11.46 -6.04 2.98
CA PRO A 34 12.51 -5.28 2.33
C PRO A 34 12.32 -5.29 0.80
N GLY A 35 12.12 -4.12 0.21
CA GLY A 35 11.87 -3.96 -1.22
C GLY A 35 10.39 -3.88 -1.63
N ALA A 36 9.42 -4.09 -0.74
CA ALA A 36 8.01 -3.86 -1.03
C ALA A 36 7.70 -2.35 -1.03
N VAL A 37 7.00 -1.89 -2.07
CA VAL A 37 6.50 -0.51 -2.14
C VAL A 37 5.12 -0.43 -1.49
N PHE A 38 4.89 0.58 -0.66
CA PHE A 38 3.62 0.80 0.00
C PHE A 38 3.19 2.26 -0.05
N LEU A 39 1.87 2.47 -0.16
CA LEU A 39 1.22 3.77 -0.22
C LEU A 39 0.43 3.99 1.07
N SER A 40 0.93 4.85 1.96
CA SER A 40 0.25 5.23 3.19
C SER A 40 -0.91 6.20 2.94
N GLU A 41 -1.85 6.27 3.89
CA GLU A 41 -2.94 7.27 3.84
C GLU A 41 -2.41 8.70 3.87
N ARG A 42 -1.34 8.95 4.60
CA ARG A 42 -0.67 10.26 4.64
C ARG A 42 -0.10 10.65 3.28
N ALA A 43 0.56 9.72 2.61
CA ALA A 43 1.08 9.96 1.26
C ALA A 43 -0.05 10.19 0.27
N MET A 44 -1.14 9.41 0.38
CA MET A 44 -2.32 9.60 -0.47
C MET A 44 -2.97 10.96 -0.25
N ALA A 45 -3.12 11.41 0.99
CA ALA A 45 -3.64 12.73 1.31
C ALA A 45 -2.76 13.84 0.71
N HIS A 46 -1.43 13.71 0.79
CA HIS A 46 -0.49 14.64 0.14
C HIS A 46 -0.66 14.65 -1.38
N ILE A 47 -0.76 13.49 -2.01
CA ILE A 47 -0.97 13.35 -3.45
C ILE A 47 -2.27 14.06 -3.87
N LEU A 48 -3.36 13.82 -3.16
CA LEU A 48 -4.65 14.46 -3.46
C LEU A 48 -4.59 15.98 -3.27
N ALA A 49 -3.98 16.45 -2.19
CA ALA A 49 -3.87 17.89 -1.91
C ALA A 49 -3.07 18.63 -2.97
N ARG A 50 -2.05 18.01 -3.56
CA ARG A 50 -1.15 18.65 -4.51
C ARG A 50 -1.45 18.30 -5.96
N HIS A 51 -1.85 17.08 -6.24
CA HIS A 51 -1.99 16.53 -7.59
C HIS A 51 -3.39 15.98 -7.89
N GLY A 52 -4.29 16.00 -6.92
CA GLY A 52 -5.67 15.53 -7.10
C GLY A 52 -6.42 16.34 -8.15
N PRO A 53 -7.54 15.79 -8.69
CA PRO A 53 -8.35 16.47 -9.70
C PRO A 53 -8.86 17.85 -9.25
N GLU A 54 -9.17 17.99 -7.95
CA GLU A 54 -9.69 19.21 -7.34
C GLU A 54 -8.59 20.10 -6.74
N SER A 55 -7.31 19.74 -6.93
CA SER A 55 -6.21 20.50 -6.36
C SER A 55 -5.98 21.83 -7.09
N HIS A 56 -5.87 22.91 -6.34
CA HIS A 56 -5.50 24.23 -6.84
C HIS A 56 -3.99 24.55 -6.68
N ALA A 57 -3.18 23.58 -6.25
CA ALA A 57 -1.75 23.77 -6.07
C ALA A 57 -1.09 24.18 -7.39
N ALA A 58 -0.38 25.30 -7.40
CA ALA A 58 0.35 25.77 -8.57
C ALA A 58 1.60 24.91 -8.84
N GLY A 59 2.05 24.91 -10.10
CA GLY A 59 3.31 24.29 -10.48
C GLY A 59 3.35 22.77 -10.31
N ALA A 60 2.21 22.09 -10.49
CA ALA A 60 2.13 20.64 -10.34
C ALA A 60 1.22 20.03 -11.40
N GLY A 61 1.61 18.87 -11.93
CA GLY A 61 0.71 18.05 -12.74
C GLY A 61 -0.49 17.59 -11.92
N LYS A 62 -1.62 17.41 -12.57
CA LYS A 62 -2.90 17.06 -11.94
C LYS A 62 -3.48 15.79 -12.53
N PHE A 63 -4.06 14.93 -11.71
CA PHE A 63 -4.90 13.85 -12.19
C PHE A 63 -6.16 14.40 -12.88
N ALA A 64 -6.70 13.63 -13.82
CA ALA A 64 -7.83 14.05 -14.63
C ALA A 64 -9.10 14.29 -13.79
N PRO A 65 -9.94 15.28 -14.18
CA PRO A 65 -11.22 15.51 -13.52
C PRO A 65 -12.06 14.23 -13.45
N GLY A 66 -12.74 14.00 -12.33
CA GLY A 66 -13.58 12.82 -12.11
C GLY A 66 -12.84 11.56 -11.67
N MET A 67 -11.50 11.58 -11.64
CA MET A 67 -10.71 10.46 -11.14
C MET A 67 -10.87 10.33 -9.63
N THR A 68 -11.22 9.13 -9.16
CA THR A 68 -11.43 8.87 -7.74
C THR A 68 -10.14 8.49 -7.02
N THR A 69 -10.15 8.52 -5.69
CA THR A 69 -9.00 8.02 -4.89
C THR A 69 -8.64 6.57 -5.20
N PRO A 70 -9.60 5.62 -5.32
CA PRO A 70 -9.29 4.26 -5.79
C PRO A 70 -8.65 4.21 -7.17
N ASP A 71 -9.09 5.04 -8.11
CA ASP A 71 -8.49 5.09 -9.46
C ASP A 71 -7.03 5.51 -9.39
N ILE A 72 -6.72 6.56 -8.64
CA ILE A 72 -5.35 7.05 -8.45
C ILE A 72 -4.48 6.00 -7.77
N ARG A 73 -5.00 5.29 -6.76
CA ARG A 73 -4.30 4.18 -6.11
C ARG A 73 -3.96 3.06 -7.11
N ALA A 74 -4.90 2.71 -7.98
CA ALA A 74 -4.70 1.69 -9.00
C ALA A 74 -3.61 2.09 -10.00
N LEU A 75 -3.59 3.34 -10.46
CA LEU A 75 -2.55 3.85 -11.35
C LEU A 75 -1.17 3.84 -10.68
N ILE A 76 -1.08 4.20 -9.40
CA ILE A 76 0.19 4.16 -8.65
C ILE A 76 0.67 2.72 -8.51
N ALA A 77 -0.20 1.79 -8.17
CA ALA A 77 0.13 0.37 -8.05
C ALA A 77 0.64 -0.20 -9.38
N GLU A 78 -0.02 0.13 -10.49
CA GLU A 78 0.39 -0.29 -11.83
C GLU A 78 1.75 0.29 -12.21
N ALA A 79 1.98 1.58 -11.99
CA ALA A 79 3.25 2.24 -12.27
C ALA A 79 4.41 1.64 -11.47
N VAL A 80 4.19 1.27 -10.22
CA VAL A 80 5.20 0.60 -9.39
C VAL A 80 5.46 -0.83 -9.87
N HIS A 81 4.43 -1.53 -10.34
CA HIS A 81 4.54 -2.92 -10.79
C HIS A 81 5.14 -3.04 -12.20
N ALA A 82 4.68 -2.24 -13.15
CA ALA A 82 5.00 -2.36 -14.58
C ALA A 82 5.87 -1.22 -15.11
N GLY A 83 6.00 -0.10 -14.38
CA GLY A 83 6.76 1.06 -14.79
C GLY A 83 8.27 0.85 -14.78
N ILE A 84 8.98 1.76 -15.42
CA ILE A 84 10.45 1.76 -15.47
C ILE A 84 10.98 2.39 -14.18
N ARG A 85 11.70 1.60 -13.39
CA ARG A 85 12.40 2.07 -12.19
C ARG A 85 13.71 2.76 -12.57
N ARG A 86 13.94 3.95 -12.03
CA ARG A 86 15.17 4.73 -12.19
C ARG A 86 15.65 5.27 -10.84
N ALA A 87 16.94 5.55 -10.71
CA ALA A 87 17.46 6.36 -9.61
C ALA A 87 17.06 7.82 -9.83
N ASP A 88 16.88 8.56 -8.73
CA ASP A 88 16.70 10.01 -8.83
C ASP A 88 18.01 10.65 -9.30
N THR A 89 17.91 11.53 -10.28
CA THR A 89 19.07 12.22 -10.87
C THR A 89 19.54 13.42 -10.04
N ASP A 90 18.70 13.86 -9.09
CA ASP A 90 19.00 15.03 -8.25
C ASP A 90 19.81 14.67 -6.99
N GLY A 91 20.43 13.49 -6.98
CA GLY A 91 21.26 13.01 -5.87
C GLY A 91 20.49 12.57 -4.63
N ARG A 92 19.16 12.44 -4.73
CA ARG A 92 18.31 11.88 -3.67
C ARG A 92 18.39 10.35 -3.70
N PRO A 93 18.29 9.68 -2.56
CA PRO A 93 18.30 8.22 -2.50
C PRO A 93 17.00 7.58 -2.97
N ASP A 94 16.06 8.36 -3.47
CA ASP A 94 14.72 7.92 -3.86
C ASP A 94 14.75 7.16 -5.19
N ALA A 95 13.79 6.26 -5.38
CA ALA A 95 13.55 5.60 -6.65
C ALA A 95 12.38 6.26 -7.38
N LEU A 96 12.53 6.44 -8.68
CA LEU A 96 11.48 6.94 -9.56
C LEU A 96 10.91 5.77 -10.36
N TYR A 97 9.58 5.64 -10.36
CA TYR A 97 8.86 4.71 -11.22
C TYR A 97 8.09 5.53 -12.25
N ASP A 98 8.45 5.40 -13.51
CA ASP A 98 7.81 6.08 -14.63
C ASP A 98 7.00 5.08 -15.45
N ASP A 99 5.73 5.37 -15.67
CA ASP A 99 4.85 4.56 -16.51
C ASP A 99 4.09 5.41 -17.52
N ARG A 100 3.60 4.76 -18.58
CA ARG A 100 2.82 5.38 -19.65
C ARG A 100 1.57 4.56 -19.92
N PHE A 101 0.43 5.13 -19.65
CA PHE A 101 -0.87 4.52 -19.87
C PHE A 101 -1.37 4.70 -21.32
N ALA A 102 -2.38 3.93 -21.70
CA ALA A 102 -2.97 3.99 -23.04
C ALA A 102 -3.72 5.31 -23.31
N ARG A 103 -4.20 5.97 -22.27
CA ARG A 103 -4.99 7.21 -22.34
C ARG A 103 -4.40 8.26 -21.40
N PRO A 104 -4.68 9.56 -21.65
CA PRO A 104 -4.33 10.61 -20.71
C PRO A 104 -4.94 10.33 -19.32
N ILE A 105 -4.11 10.45 -18.28
CA ILE A 105 -4.48 10.27 -16.87
C ILE A 105 -4.57 11.59 -16.13
N GLY A 106 -4.19 12.68 -16.78
CA GLY A 106 -4.15 13.99 -16.17
C GLY A 106 -3.47 15.01 -17.07
N THR A 107 -2.95 16.04 -16.45
CA THR A 107 -2.23 17.13 -17.13
C THR A 107 -0.84 17.31 -16.56
N THR A 108 0.08 17.76 -17.40
CA THR A 108 1.42 18.21 -16.99
C THR A 108 1.32 19.52 -16.19
N ILE A 109 2.47 19.97 -15.65
CA ILE A 109 2.61 21.28 -15.00
C ILE A 109 2.20 22.46 -15.94
N GLN A 110 2.31 22.27 -17.25
CA GLN A 110 1.89 23.26 -18.25
C GLN A 110 0.42 23.12 -18.68
N GLY A 111 -0.35 22.24 -18.00
CA GLY A 111 -1.76 21.98 -18.30
C GLY A 111 -2.02 21.13 -19.55
N ARG A 112 -1.01 20.49 -20.12
CA ARG A 112 -1.17 19.62 -21.31
C ARG A 112 -1.62 18.23 -20.89
N PRO A 113 -2.60 17.59 -21.55
CA PRO A 113 -2.96 16.21 -21.31
C PRO A 113 -1.75 15.29 -21.41
N THR A 114 -1.65 14.36 -20.47
CA THR A 114 -0.53 13.39 -20.43
C THR A 114 -0.97 12.01 -19.99
N PRO A 115 -0.46 10.95 -20.66
CA PRO A 115 -0.62 9.56 -20.22
C PRO A 115 0.48 9.10 -19.29
N ARG A 116 1.40 9.96 -18.87
CA ARG A 116 2.58 9.58 -18.09
C ARG A 116 2.37 9.84 -16.61
N LEU A 117 2.79 8.88 -15.80
CA LEU A 117 2.81 8.97 -14.33
C LEU A 117 4.23 8.81 -13.83
N ARG A 118 4.60 9.60 -12.84
CA ARG A 118 5.77 9.36 -12.01
C ARG A 118 5.36 9.07 -10.58
N VAL A 119 5.93 8.03 -10.01
CA VAL A 119 5.82 7.71 -8.59
C VAL A 119 7.21 7.82 -7.97
N VAL A 120 7.34 8.55 -6.88
CA VAL A 120 8.58 8.72 -6.13
C VAL A 120 8.51 7.88 -4.88
N VAL A 121 9.50 7.01 -4.67
CA VAL A 121 9.53 6.02 -3.60
C VAL A 121 10.81 6.18 -2.81
N ALA A 122 10.68 6.31 -1.49
CA ALA A 122 11.80 6.38 -0.56
C ALA A 122 12.56 5.03 -0.49
N PRO A 123 13.81 5.01 0.02
CA PRO A 123 14.61 3.79 0.15
C PRO A 123 13.95 2.68 0.96
N ASP A 124 13.08 3.02 1.90
CA ASP A 124 12.32 2.07 2.74
C ASP A 124 11.06 1.49 2.04
N GLY A 125 10.78 1.91 0.80
CA GLY A 125 9.63 1.48 0.03
C GLY A 125 8.39 2.37 0.18
N ALA A 126 8.42 3.41 1.00
CA ALA A 126 7.29 4.33 1.16
C ALA A 126 7.11 5.20 -0.09
N VAL A 127 5.90 5.24 -0.65
CA VAL A 127 5.57 6.24 -1.67
C VAL A 127 5.59 7.62 -1.04
N ILE A 128 6.39 8.53 -1.60
CA ILE A 128 6.49 9.92 -1.18
C ILE A 128 5.42 10.74 -1.89
N THR A 129 5.35 10.62 -3.21
CA THR A 129 4.40 11.32 -4.06
C THR A 129 4.20 10.61 -5.39
N ALA A 130 3.12 10.97 -6.10
CA ALA A 130 2.86 10.53 -7.47
C ALA A 130 2.14 11.63 -8.24
N TYR A 131 2.52 11.84 -9.49
CA TYR A 131 1.95 12.92 -10.31
C TYR A 131 2.04 12.64 -11.80
N PRO A 132 1.05 13.10 -12.58
CA PRO A 132 1.11 13.17 -14.04
C PRO A 132 2.22 14.12 -14.51
N ARG A 133 2.97 13.73 -15.56
CA ARG A 133 4.12 14.49 -16.07
C ARG A 133 4.23 14.51 -17.59
#